data_b715895bf47e1e47f979c711bb611ac3
#
_entry.id   b715895bf47e1e47f979c711bb611ac3
#
_cell.length_a   1.000
_cell.length_b   1.000
_cell.length_c   1.000
_cell.angle_alpha   90.00
_cell.angle_beta   90.00
_cell.angle_gamma   90.00
#
_symmetry.space_group_name_H-M   'P 1'
#
loop_
_entity.id
_entity.type
_entity.pdbx_description
1 polymer ?
#
loop_
_entity_poly.entity_id
_entity_poly.type
_entity_poly.pdbx_seq_one_letter_code
_entity_poly.pdbx_strand_id
1 'polypeptide(L)'
;MIIKKELIKREIAGDTILVPVGKTVYDSNGLFVLNELGVFIWDLLPNVETQEEICQAILKEYEVSEEEAKKDVAEFLNKLRQLNVI
;
A
#
# COMPACT_ATOMS: atom_id res chain seq x y z
N MET A 1 -10.84 0.94 0.42
CA MET A 1 -10.50 1.07 1.84
C MET A 1 -10.26 2.52 2.21
N ILE A 2 -10.62 2.90 3.41
CA ILE A 2 -10.44 4.27 3.87
C ILE A 2 -8.97 4.49 4.26
N ILE A 3 -8.34 5.48 3.67
CA ILE A 3 -6.98 5.88 3.99
C ILE A 3 -7.05 7.03 5.02
N LYS A 4 -6.52 6.78 6.21
CA LYS A 4 -6.65 7.70 7.34
C LYS A 4 -5.61 8.82 7.37
N LYS A 5 -4.49 8.65 6.67
CA LYS A 5 -3.39 9.63 6.66
C LYS A 5 -3.16 10.19 5.27
N GLU A 6 -2.76 11.45 5.22
CA GLU A 6 -2.43 12.10 3.96
C GLU A 6 -1.01 11.74 3.54
N LEU A 7 -0.90 10.84 2.59
CA LEU A 7 0.37 10.40 2.04
C LEU A 7 0.33 10.56 0.53
N ILE A 8 1.43 11.00 -0.05
CA ILE A 8 1.58 11.07 -1.50
C ILE A 8 2.71 10.17 -1.95
N LYS A 9 2.54 9.62 -3.14
CA LYS A 9 3.53 8.74 -3.75
C LYS A 9 4.52 9.59 -4.54
N ARG A 10 5.82 9.37 -4.30
CA ARG A 10 6.90 10.07 -5.03
C ARG A 10 7.97 9.09 -5.45
N GLU A 11 8.60 9.38 -6.58
CA GLU A 11 9.79 8.66 -7.03
C GLU A 11 11.03 9.49 -6.72
N ILE A 12 11.97 8.90 -5.99
CA ILE A 12 13.24 9.53 -5.65
C ILE A 12 14.35 8.51 -5.90
N ALA A 13 15.28 8.83 -6.79
CA ALA A 13 16.45 7.99 -7.10
C ALA A 13 16.07 6.54 -7.47
N GLY A 14 14.98 6.37 -8.19
CA GLY A 14 14.52 5.04 -8.62
C GLY A 14 13.64 4.30 -7.63
N ASP A 15 13.49 4.82 -6.41
CA ASP A 15 12.61 4.24 -5.40
C ASP A 15 11.28 4.98 -5.34
N THR A 16 10.20 4.23 -5.12
CA THR A 16 8.89 4.82 -4.88
C THR A 16 8.65 4.87 -3.38
N ILE A 17 8.34 6.05 -2.88
CA ILE A 17 8.11 6.26 -1.45
C ILE A 17 6.76 6.93 -1.21
N LEU A 18 6.18 6.66 -0.04
CA LEU A 18 5.03 7.41 0.46
C LEU A 18 5.54 8.50 1.39
N VAL A 19 5.21 9.73 1.07
CA VAL A 19 5.66 10.91 1.81
C VAL A 19 4.46 11.52 2.53
N PRO A 20 4.56 11.72 3.86
CA PRO A 20 3.48 12.36 4.60
C PRO A 20 3.35 13.84 4.21
N VAL A 21 2.11 14.32 4.12
CA VAL A 21 1.81 15.73 3.82
C VAL A 21 0.78 16.24 4.81
N GLY A 22 0.66 17.57 4.89
CA GLY A 22 -0.30 18.19 5.79
C GLY A 22 -0.06 17.81 7.23
N LYS A 23 -1.12 17.48 7.95
CA LYS A 23 -1.06 17.11 9.38
C LYS A 23 -0.31 15.80 9.62
N THR A 24 -0.25 14.92 8.64
CA THR A 24 0.40 13.64 8.75
C THR A 24 1.91 13.76 8.98
N VAL A 25 2.52 14.88 8.57
CA VAL A 25 3.95 15.13 8.78
C VAL A 25 4.32 15.02 10.26
N TYR A 26 3.45 15.48 11.15
CA TYR A 26 3.72 15.46 12.59
C TYR A 26 3.49 14.11 13.25
N ASP A 27 2.72 13.24 12.59
CA ASP A 27 2.35 11.93 13.12
C ASP A 27 3.17 10.79 12.51
N SER A 28 4.02 11.10 11.54
CA SER A 28 4.75 10.09 10.79
C SER A 28 6.11 9.81 11.39
N ASN A 29 6.48 8.54 11.47
CA ASN A 29 7.77 8.07 11.97
C ASN A 29 8.74 7.74 10.84
N GLY A 30 8.65 8.43 9.71
CA GLY A 30 9.58 8.28 8.61
C GLY A 30 8.91 7.96 7.28
N LEU A 31 9.74 7.58 6.33
CA LEU A 31 9.31 7.29 4.97
C LEU A 31 8.92 5.83 4.80
N PHE A 32 7.92 5.59 3.98
CA PHE A 32 7.48 4.24 3.66
C PHE A 32 7.87 3.93 2.22
N VAL A 33 8.84 3.02 2.04
CA VAL A 33 9.31 2.62 0.71
C VAL A 33 8.41 1.53 0.14
N LEU A 34 7.97 1.71 -1.09
CA LEU A 34 7.12 0.75 -1.79
C LEU A 34 7.91 0.03 -2.88
N ASN A 35 7.78 -1.30 -2.94
CA ASN A 35 8.21 -2.06 -4.09
C ASN A 35 7.11 -1.99 -5.17
N GLU A 36 7.33 -2.62 -6.31
CA GLU A 36 6.38 -2.62 -7.42
C GLU A 36 4.99 -3.08 -7.01
N LEU A 37 4.90 -4.18 -6.27
CA LEU A 37 3.63 -4.71 -5.80
C LEU A 37 2.97 -3.77 -4.80
N GLY A 38 3.75 -3.16 -3.92
CA GLY A 38 3.25 -2.16 -2.98
C GLY A 38 2.62 -0.97 -3.67
N VAL A 39 3.24 -0.48 -4.75
CA VAL A 39 2.68 0.61 -5.57
C VAL A 39 1.35 0.19 -6.17
N PHE A 40 1.28 -1.03 -6.72
CA PHE A 40 0.06 -1.55 -7.31
C PHE A 40 -1.07 -1.61 -6.28
N ILE A 41 -0.79 -2.15 -5.09
CA ILE A 41 -1.78 -2.23 -4.02
C ILE A 41 -2.20 -0.84 -3.54
N TRP A 42 -1.24 0.05 -3.32
CA TRP A 42 -1.54 1.42 -2.87
C TRP A 42 -2.50 2.13 -3.81
N ASP A 43 -2.26 2.02 -5.11
CA ASP A 43 -3.09 2.68 -6.12
C ASP A 43 -4.51 2.10 -6.17
N LEU A 44 -4.69 0.85 -5.74
CA LEU A 44 -6.01 0.22 -5.69
C LEU A 44 -6.83 0.60 -4.45
N LEU A 45 -6.16 0.93 -3.35
CA LEU A 45 -6.83 1.09 -2.05
C LEU A 45 -8.08 2.00 -2.06
N PRO A 46 -8.06 3.17 -2.71
CA PRO A 46 -9.25 4.02 -2.73
C PRO A 46 -10.46 3.40 -3.43
N ASN A 47 -10.24 2.41 -4.27
CA ASN A 47 -11.27 1.82 -5.14
C ASN A 47 -11.70 0.42 -4.71
N VAL A 48 -11.15 -0.10 -3.61
CA VAL A 48 -11.50 -1.44 -3.10
C VAL A 48 -11.95 -1.35 -1.65
N GLU A 49 -12.72 -2.34 -1.22
CA GLU A 49 -13.24 -2.41 0.15
C GLU A 49 -12.67 -3.59 0.93
N THR A 50 -12.25 -4.65 0.23
CA THR A 50 -11.81 -5.90 0.87
C THR A 50 -10.44 -6.34 0.38
N GLN A 51 -9.76 -7.13 1.21
CA GLN A 51 -8.50 -7.78 0.84
C GLN A 51 -8.67 -8.71 -0.35
N GLU A 52 -9.81 -9.38 -0.45
CA GLU A 52 -10.11 -10.30 -1.55
C GLU A 52 -10.09 -9.58 -2.89
N GLU A 53 -10.65 -8.38 -2.97
CA GLU A 53 -10.61 -7.58 -4.19
C GLU A 53 -9.19 -7.27 -4.63
N ILE A 54 -8.30 -6.97 -3.68
CA ILE A 54 -6.90 -6.71 -3.96
C ILE A 54 -6.23 -7.97 -4.49
N CYS A 55 -6.46 -9.11 -3.83
CA CYS A 55 -5.89 -10.38 -4.26
C CYS A 55 -6.32 -10.74 -5.69
N GLN A 56 -7.59 -10.57 -6.00
CA GLN A 56 -8.10 -10.85 -7.35
C GLN A 56 -7.45 -9.95 -8.40
N ALA A 57 -7.24 -8.69 -8.08
CA ALA A 57 -6.58 -7.75 -8.98
C ALA A 57 -5.13 -8.18 -9.25
N ILE A 58 -4.41 -8.61 -8.22
CA ILE A 58 -3.03 -9.09 -8.33
C ILE A 58 -2.97 -10.32 -9.23
N LEU A 59 -3.89 -11.27 -9.05
CA LEU A 59 -3.93 -12.51 -9.84
C LEU A 59 -4.18 -12.25 -11.32
N LYS A 60 -4.82 -11.14 -11.66
CA LYS A 60 -5.04 -10.75 -13.06
C LYS A 60 -3.81 -10.13 -13.71
N GLU A 61 -2.98 -9.44 -12.93
CA GLU A 61 -1.84 -8.69 -13.46
C GLU A 61 -0.49 -9.39 -13.31
N TYR A 62 -0.38 -10.32 -12.37
CA TYR A 62 0.88 -10.98 -12.04
C TYR A 62 0.74 -12.50 -12.07
N GLU A 63 1.81 -13.17 -12.47
CA GLU A 63 1.88 -14.63 -12.46
C GLU A 63 2.35 -15.11 -11.09
N VAL A 64 1.45 -15.09 -10.11
CA VAL A 64 1.71 -15.55 -8.75
C VAL A 64 0.61 -16.49 -8.31
N SER A 65 0.90 -17.34 -7.33
CA SER A 65 -0.11 -18.21 -6.75
C SER A 65 -1.08 -17.40 -5.90
N GLU A 66 -2.30 -17.91 -5.72
CA GLU A 66 -3.29 -17.29 -4.84
C GLU A 66 -2.77 -17.19 -3.42
N GLU A 67 -2.07 -18.21 -2.94
CA GLU A 67 -1.48 -18.26 -1.61
C GLU A 67 -0.46 -17.15 -1.40
N GLU A 68 0.41 -16.94 -2.39
CA GLU A 68 1.41 -15.91 -2.37
C GLU A 68 0.81 -14.51 -2.41
N ALA A 69 -0.21 -14.31 -3.26
CA ALA A 69 -0.95 -13.05 -3.32
C ALA A 69 -1.59 -12.70 -1.98
N LYS A 70 -2.25 -13.65 -1.35
CA LYS A 70 -2.88 -13.46 -0.04
C LYS A 70 -1.87 -13.09 1.04
N LYS A 71 -0.71 -13.74 1.03
CA LYS A 71 0.35 -13.46 1.99
C LYS A 71 0.89 -12.05 1.82
N ASP A 72 1.22 -11.67 0.60
CA ASP A 72 1.79 -10.36 0.31
C ASP A 72 0.83 -9.23 0.62
N VAL A 73 -0.45 -9.40 0.29
CA VAL A 73 -1.49 -8.42 0.62
C VAL A 73 -1.63 -8.27 2.13
N ALA A 74 -1.67 -9.39 2.86
CA ALA A 74 -1.82 -9.36 4.32
C ALA A 74 -0.65 -8.64 4.97
N GLU A 75 0.58 -8.91 4.54
CA GLU A 75 1.77 -8.25 5.08
C GLU A 75 1.75 -6.75 4.81
N PHE A 76 1.40 -6.35 3.61
CA PHE A 76 1.34 -4.94 3.23
C PHE A 76 0.28 -4.19 4.04
N LEU A 77 -0.93 -4.73 4.10
CA LEU A 77 -2.02 -4.10 4.84
C LEU A 77 -1.74 -4.03 6.34
N ASN A 78 -1.09 -5.06 6.90
CA ASN A 78 -0.71 -5.05 8.31
C ASN A 78 0.29 -3.92 8.61
N LYS A 79 1.25 -3.67 7.74
CA LYS A 79 2.17 -2.55 7.89
C LYS A 79 1.42 -1.22 7.90
N LEU A 80 0.47 -1.05 6.99
CA LEU A 80 -0.33 0.17 6.93
C LEU A 80 -1.19 0.34 8.19
N ARG A 81 -1.73 -0.75 8.73
CA ARG A 81 -2.49 -0.71 9.98
C ARG A 81 -1.63 -0.34 11.17
N GLN A 82 -0.41 -0.89 11.25
CA GLN A 82 0.54 -0.56 12.32
C GLN A 82 0.93 0.91 12.31
N LEU A 83 0.97 1.52 11.14
CA LEU A 83 1.27 2.93 10.96
C LEU A 83 0.03 3.82 11.03
N ASN A 84 -1.13 3.23 11.29
CA ASN A 84 -2.43 3.91 11.33
C ASN A 84 -2.79 4.61 10.02
N VAL A 85 -2.34 4.08 8.89
CA VAL A 85 -2.67 4.61 7.56
C VAL A 85 -4.06 4.16 7.12
N ILE A 86 -4.42 2.93 7.50
CA ILE A 86 -5.76 2.40 7.22
C ILE A 86 -6.44 1.87 8.46
#